data_c2f527458bf1ed10d5a09dfe11c9c5ef
#
_entry.id   c2f527458bf1ed10d5a09dfe11c9c5ef
#
_cell.length_a   1.000
_cell.length_b   1.000
_cell.length_c   1.000
_cell.angle_alpha   90.00
_cell.angle_beta   90.00
_cell.angle_gamma   90.00
#
_symmetry.space_group_name_H-M   'P 1'
#
loop_
_entity.id
_entity.type
_entity.pdbx_description
1 polymer ?
#
loop_
_entity_poly.entity_id
_entity_poly.type
_entity_poly.pdbx_seq_one_letter_code
_entity_poly.pdbx_strand_id
1 'polypeptide(L)'
;MVQAVRELDRYSKSEIEECSELLKYIYVNNDECFVRVLNKTTGKNKVYPTSSLKDPMKLRQVINSFGREDILFSLNPFRTMDRATRSNLFCINAIPVDVDYKNIKELKDLEPHQVIKLLEMDFFERKIPTPNFVEYGNQIRLIYSVETCYIPKFRDNVVTLARRISEVFSQELKEYGAEKQNLESYFRIPGSINTKNGAEIKVFSYDDSVRYTLNELQELWLDELPKWYKKRKGRVKAPKKVVKLHNVYSLNCNRLMDFEKIQSHLNSIGVTELRSRLCFLYRNYILIKNKYQNGELKSEDYELAKEEMLKFNNNFN
;
A
#
# COMPACT_ATOMS: atom_id res chain seq x y z
N MET A 1 -22.38 -35.88 3.65
CA MET A 1 -22.71 -34.42 3.81
C MET A 1 -21.81 -33.71 4.83
N VAL A 2 -21.53 -34.24 6.02
CA VAL A 2 -20.70 -33.61 7.04
C VAL A 2 -19.20 -33.48 6.63
N GLN A 3 -18.66 -34.41 5.81
CA GLN A 3 -17.28 -34.33 5.32
C GLN A 3 -17.09 -33.27 4.21
N ALA A 4 -18.06 -33.13 3.30
CA ALA A 4 -18.01 -32.13 2.23
C ALA A 4 -18.10 -30.68 2.75
N VAL A 5 -18.89 -30.47 3.82
CA VAL A 5 -18.97 -29.14 4.49
C VAL A 5 -17.66 -28.76 5.17
N ARG A 6 -16.89 -29.76 5.68
CA ARG A 6 -15.57 -29.48 6.31
C ARG A 6 -14.45 -29.16 5.31
N GLU A 7 -14.58 -29.52 4.04
CA GLU A 7 -13.60 -29.18 3.01
C GLU A 7 -13.77 -27.76 2.47
N LEU A 8 -15.00 -27.26 2.40
CA LEU A 8 -15.31 -25.88 1.99
C LEU A 8 -14.84 -24.81 2.99
N ASP A 9 -14.61 -25.18 4.26
CA ASP A 9 -14.14 -24.29 5.32
C ASP A 9 -12.60 -24.15 5.41
N ARG A 10 -11.86 -24.76 4.48
CA ARG A 10 -10.39 -24.70 4.51
C ARG A 10 -9.86 -23.83 3.39
N TYR A 11 -8.81 -23.08 3.73
CA TYR A 11 -8.03 -22.33 2.74
C TYR A 11 -7.35 -23.31 1.75
N SER A 12 -7.42 -22.98 0.48
CA SER A 12 -6.67 -23.65 -0.58
C SER A 12 -5.17 -23.43 -0.43
N LYS A 13 -4.35 -24.16 -1.17
CA LYS A 13 -2.90 -23.97 -1.15
C LYS A 13 -2.51 -22.60 -1.71
N SER A 14 -3.16 -22.15 -2.80
CA SER A 14 -2.92 -20.84 -3.42
C SER A 14 -3.29 -19.68 -2.50
N GLU A 15 -4.41 -19.75 -1.78
CA GLU A 15 -4.80 -18.73 -0.81
C GLU A 15 -3.79 -18.63 0.36
N ILE A 16 -3.24 -19.76 0.81
CA ILE A 16 -2.20 -19.76 1.86
C ILE A 16 -0.90 -19.13 1.34
N GLU A 17 -0.52 -19.41 0.09
CA GLU A 17 0.66 -18.81 -0.54
C GLU A 17 0.48 -17.29 -0.67
N GLU A 18 -0.67 -16.82 -1.14
CA GLU A 18 -1.01 -15.40 -1.23
C GLU A 18 -0.97 -14.71 0.15
N CYS A 19 -1.58 -15.32 1.16
CA CYS A 19 -1.51 -14.83 2.54
C CYS A 19 -0.06 -14.77 3.04
N SER A 20 0.75 -15.80 2.75
CA SER A 20 2.15 -15.85 3.19
C SER A 20 2.99 -14.75 2.56
N GLU A 21 2.83 -14.48 1.26
CA GLU A 21 3.52 -13.38 0.57
C GLU A 21 3.13 -12.02 1.14
N LEU A 22 1.84 -11.77 1.34
CA LEU A 22 1.36 -10.53 1.97
C LEU A 22 1.95 -10.35 3.37
N LEU A 23 1.95 -11.40 4.21
CA LEU A 23 2.47 -11.32 5.57
C LEU A 23 4.00 -11.18 5.62
N LYS A 24 4.73 -11.81 4.71
CA LYS A 24 6.19 -11.61 4.56
C LYS A 24 6.49 -10.16 4.20
N TYR A 25 5.68 -9.58 3.33
CA TYR A 25 5.83 -8.18 2.95
C TYR A 25 5.51 -7.25 4.11
N ILE A 26 4.39 -7.43 4.82
CA ILE A 26 3.98 -6.57 5.94
C ILE A 26 4.96 -6.68 7.12
N TYR A 27 5.41 -7.90 7.47
CA TYR A 27 6.25 -8.13 8.64
C TYR A 27 7.74 -8.29 8.33
N VAL A 28 8.22 -7.63 7.29
CA VAL A 28 9.65 -7.66 6.95
C VAL A 28 10.53 -7.25 8.14
N ASN A 29 11.69 -7.89 8.28
CA ASN A 29 12.70 -7.57 9.32
C ASN A 29 12.23 -7.64 10.79
N ASN A 30 11.17 -8.40 11.12
CA ASN A 30 10.53 -8.39 12.43
C ASN A 30 10.39 -9.80 13.02
N ASP A 31 11.48 -10.55 13.14
CA ASP A 31 11.41 -11.94 13.61
C ASP A 31 11.27 -12.07 15.14
N GLU A 32 11.64 -11.03 15.90
CA GLU A 32 11.61 -11.00 17.37
C GLU A 32 10.35 -10.38 17.98
N CYS A 33 9.30 -10.19 17.19
CA CYS A 33 8.08 -9.56 17.64
C CYS A 33 6.85 -10.45 17.44
N PHE A 34 5.71 -9.99 17.89
CA PHE A 34 4.51 -10.79 18.00
C PHE A 34 3.34 -10.19 17.22
N VAL A 35 2.58 -11.06 16.58
CA VAL A 35 1.33 -10.74 15.89
C VAL A 35 0.18 -11.39 16.62
N ARG A 36 -0.91 -10.67 16.76
CA ARG A 36 -2.16 -11.20 17.31
C ARG A 36 -3.05 -11.67 16.19
N VAL A 37 -3.60 -12.86 16.37
CA VAL A 37 -4.62 -13.42 15.51
C VAL A 37 -5.91 -13.56 16.29
N LEU A 38 -6.96 -12.96 15.77
CA LEU A 38 -8.28 -12.90 16.39
C LEU A 38 -9.32 -13.49 15.44
N ASN A 39 -10.21 -14.31 15.95
CA ASN A 39 -11.47 -14.63 15.29
C ASN A 39 -12.61 -13.91 16.03
N LYS A 40 -13.29 -12.99 15.34
CA LYS A 40 -14.35 -12.17 15.94
C LYS A 40 -15.58 -12.97 16.33
N THR A 41 -15.92 -13.97 15.55
CA THR A 41 -17.14 -14.79 15.77
C THR A 41 -16.99 -15.70 16.97
N THR A 42 -15.83 -16.36 17.11
CA THR A 42 -15.60 -17.32 18.21
C THR A 42 -14.96 -16.66 19.45
N GLY A 43 -14.49 -15.41 19.34
CA GLY A 43 -13.72 -14.74 20.39
C GLY A 43 -12.31 -15.31 20.61
N LYS A 44 -11.88 -16.30 19.79
CA LYS A 44 -10.56 -16.91 19.89
C LYS A 44 -9.49 -15.86 19.59
N ASN A 45 -8.55 -15.70 20.51
CA ASN A 45 -7.45 -14.76 20.39
C ASN A 45 -6.14 -15.45 20.80
N LYS A 46 -5.15 -15.45 19.91
CA LYS A 46 -3.82 -16.00 20.18
C LYS A 46 -2.73 -15.09 19.62
N VAL A 47 -1.55 -15.24 20.17
CA VAL A 47 -0.36 -14.47 19.82
C VAL A 47 0.67 -15.41 19.24
N TYR A 48 1.28 -15.01 18.14
CA TYR A 48 2.29 -15.78 17.42
C TYR A 48 3.53 -14.92 17.15
N PRO A 49 4.73 -15.51 17.20
CA PRO A 49 5.91 -14.84 16.65
C PRO A 49 5.73 -14.55 15.17
N THR A 50 6.18 -13.41 14.70
CA THR A 50 6.12 -13.04 13.26
C THR A 50 6.79 -14.07 12.36
N SER A 51 7.91 -14.65 12.81
CA SER A 51 8.61 -15.72 12.11
C SER A 51 7.73 -16.95 11.81
N SER A 52 6.80 -17.27 12.71
CA SER A 52 5.85 -18.37 12.51
C SER A 52 4.81 -18.09 11.41
N LEU A 53 4.48 -16.83 11.17
CA LEU A 53 3.48 -16.44 10.18
C LEU A 53 4.08 -16.24 8.77
N LYS A 54 5.40 -16.08 8.68
CA LYS A 54 6.12 -16.02 7.40
C LYS A 54 6.36 -17.42 6.80
N ASP A 55 6.29 -18.45 7.60
CA ASP A 55 6.42 -19.86 7.17
C ASP A 55 5.05 -20.36 6.69
N PRO A 56 4.88 -20.72 5.38
CA PRO A 56 3.58 -21.13 4.85
C PRO A 56 2.98 -22.34 5.55
N MET A 57 3.81 -23.29 6.01
CA MET A 57 3.34 -24.49 6.72
C MET A 57 2.77 -24.15 8.09
N LYS A 58 3.46 -23.30 8.86
CA LYS A 58 3.00 -22.83 10.16
C LYS A 58 1.80 -21.91 10.02
N LEU A 59 1.82 -20.98 9.03
CA LEU A 59 0.71 -20.11 8.73
C LEU A 59 -0.56 -20.93 8.44
N ARG A 60 -0.46 -21.97 7.61
CA ARG A 60 -1.57 -22.88 7.33
C ARG A 60 -2.17 -23.50 8.59
N GLN A 61 -1.32 -23.93 9.52
CA GLN A 61 -1.79 -24.48 10.82
C GLN A 61 -2.51 -23.42 11.65
N VAL A 62 -1.98 -22.18 11.67
CA VAL A 62 -2.61 -21.06 12.38
C VAL A 62 -3.98 -20.77 11.76
N ILE A 63 -4.06 -20.50 10.47
CA ILE A 63 -5.30 -20.14 9.78
C ILE A 63 -6.35 -21.26 9.94
N ASN A 64 -5.99 -22.51 9.68
CA ASN A 64 -6.91 -23.64 9.83
C ASN A 64 -7.43 -23.82 11.27
N SER A 65 -6.64 -23.38 12.28
CA SER A 65 -7.08 -23.43 13.67
C SER A 65 -8.11 -22.37 14.04
N PHE A 66 -8.22 -21.29 13.24
CA PHE A 66 -9.16 -20.18 13.46
C PHE A 66 -10.40 -20.28 12.57
N GLY A 67 -10.34 -21.01 11.44
CA GLY A 67 -11.39 -21.07 10.41
C GLY A 67 -11.30 -19.88 9.43
N ARG A 68 -12.18 -19.86 8.42
CA ARG A 68 -12.21 -18.78 7.39
C ARG A 68 -13.00 -17.55 7.83
N GLU A 69 -13.93 -17.70 8.75
CA GLU A 69 -14.85 -16.64 9.16
C GLU A 69 -14.17 -15.67 10.13
N ASP A 70 -14.24 -14.39 9.82
CA ASP A 70 -13.79 -13.27 10.67
C ASP A 70 -12.41 -13.43 11.30
N ILE A 71 -11.48 -14.07 10.59
CA ILE A 71 -10.09 -14.15 11.03
C ILE A 71 -9.36 -12.83 10.74
N LEU A 72 -8.72 -12.28 11.76
CA LEU A 72 -8.02 -11.00 11.71
C LEU A 72 -6.61 -11.12 12.28
N PHE A 73 -5.69 -10.42 11.66
CA PHE A 73 -4.30 -10.28 12.07
C PHE A 73 -4.02 -8.84 12.47
N SER A 74 -3.21 -8.61 13.51
CA SER A 74 -2.79 -7.24 13.83
C SER A 74 -1.87 -6.71 12.74
N LEU A 75 -2.16 -5.51 12.22
CA LEU A 75 -1.41 -4.94 11.09
C LEU A 75 0.05 -4.61 11.47
N ASN A 76 0.25 -4.09 12.67
CA ASN A 76 1.58 -3.81 13.20
C ASN A 76 1.91 -4.76 14.35
N PRO A 77 3.19 -5.16 14.51
CA PRO A 77 3.57 -6.15 15.51
C PRO A 77 3.78 -5.53 16.90
N PHE A 78 3.71 -6.39 17.91
CA PHE A 78 3.84 -6.04 19.32
C PHE A 78 5.15 -6.55 19.94
N ARG A 79 5.61 -5.89 20.98
CA ARG A 79 6.84 -6.26 21.72
C ARG A 79 6.69 -7.54 22.52
N THR A 80 5.52 -7.71 23.13
CA THR A 80 5.22 -8.80 24.06
C THR A 80 3.89 -9.44 23.70
N MET A 81 3.63 -10.59 24.28
CA MET A 81 2.36 -11.31 24.13
C MET A 81 1.19 -10.67 24.88
N ASP A 82 1.43 -9.55 25.58
CA ASP A 82 0.41 -8.84 26.34
C ASP A 82 -0.65 -8.17 25.45
N ARG A 83 -1.47 -7.30 26.01
CA ARG A 83 -2.59 -6.64 25.33
C ARG A 83 -2.14 -5.85 24.09
N ALA A 84 -3.00 -5.82 23.07
CA ALA A 84 -2.83 -4.97 21.89
C ALA A 84 -3.08 -3.51 22.26
N THR A 85 -2.06 -2.86 22.79
CA THR A 85 -2.09 -1.45 23.18
C THR A 85 -1.01 -0.66 22.45
N ARG A 86 -1.21 0.64 22.33
CA ARG A 86 -0.23 1.56 21.73
C ARG A 86 1.17 1.40 22.36
N SER A 87 1.25 1.28 23.69
CA SER A 87 2.52 1.14 24.41
C SER A 87 3.23 -0.19 24.14
N ASN A 88 2.49 -1.20 23.70
CA ASN A 88 3.04 -2.51 23.35
C ASN A 88 3.43 -2.64 21.87
N LEU A 89 3.15 -1.67 21.00
CA LEU A 89 3.63 -1.68 19.63
C LEU A 89 5.16 -1.75 19.59
N PHE A 90 5.69 -2.63 18.76
CA PHE A 90 7.13 -2.80 18.57
C PHE A 90 7.68 -1.85 17.50
N CYS A 91 7.02 -1.80 16.37
CA CYS A 91 7.35 -0.95 15.24
C CYS A 91 6.09 -0.64 14.43
N ILE A 92 6.21 0.29 13.52
CA ILE A 92 5.22 0.57 12.48
C ILE A 92 5.77 0.04 11.16
N ASN A 93 5.02 -0.85 10.55
CA ASN A 93 5.28 -1.41 9.21
C ASN A 93 4.23 -0.98 8.20
N ALA A 94 3.03 -0.60 8.68
CA ALA A 94 1.94 -0.19 7.83
C ALA A 94 1.02 0.83 8.51
N ILE A 95 0.44 1.69 7.69
CA ILE A 95 -0.54 2.69 8.10
C ILE A 95 -1.85 2.36 7.40
N PRO A 96 -2.94 2.06 8.14
CA PRO A 96 -4.24 1.78 7.56
C PRO A 96 -5.09 3.04 7.41
N VAL A 97 -5.95 3.04 6.38
CA VAL A 97 -7.06 3.97 6.22
C VAL A 97 -8.28 3.16 5.79
N ASP A 98 -9.33 3.17 6.58
CA ASP A 98 -10.58 2.48 6.24
C ASP A 98 -11.51 3.44 5.49
N VAL A 99 -12.13 2.94 4.42
CA VAL A 99 -13.09 3.66 3.58
C VAL A 99 -14.42 2.91 3.64
N ASP A 100 -15.33 3.42 4.47
CA ASP A 100 -16.69 2.87 4.65
C ASP A 100 -17.68 3.54 3.70
N TYR A 101 -17.44 3.39 2.40
CA TYR A 101 -18.21 4.02 1.32
C TYR A 101 -19.69 3.59 1.30
N LYS A 102 -20.04 2.45 1.91
CA LYS A 102 -21.44 1.99 2.01
C LYS A 102 -22.30 2.92 2.86
N ASN A 103 -21.71 3.76 3.70
CA ASN A 103 -22.41 4.80 4.46
C ASN A 103 -22.67 6.07 3.63
N ILE A 104 -22.12 6.18 2.42
CA ILE A 104 -22.28 7.34 1.54
C ILE A 104 -23.37 7.03 0.50
N LYS A 105 -24.39 7.89 0.47
CA LYS A 105 -25.60 7.69 -0.34
C LYS A 105 -25.29 7.47 -1.83
N GLU A 106 -24.34 8.21 -2.36
CA GLU A 106 -23.94 8.22 -3.76
C GLU A 106 -23.06 7.00 -4.13
N LEU A 107 -22.43 6.37 -3.14
CA LEU A 107 -21.46 5.29 -3.34
C LEU A 107 -21.95 3.93 -2.87
N LYS A 108 -22.98 3.88 -2.02
CA LYS A 108 -23.41 2.65 -1.32
C LYS A 108 -23.80 1.50 -2.26
N ASP A 109 -24.29 1.82 -3.45
CA ASP A 109 -24.77 0.84 -4.43
C ASP A 109 -23.64 0.39 -5.40
N LEU A 110 -22.47 1.01 -5.32
CA LEU A 110 -21.32 0.64 -6.13
C LEU A 110 -20.62 -0.60 -5.58
N GLU A 111 -20.04 -1.37 -6.48
CA GLU A 111 -19.16 -2.48 -6.11
C GLU A 111 -17.77 -1.95 -5.66
N PRO A 112 -17.05 -2.66 -4.77
CA PRO A 112 -15.76 -2.20 -4.25
C PRO A 112 -14.76 -1.79 -5.33
N HIS A 113 -14.66 -2.56 -6.42
CA HIS A 113 -13.75 -2.27 -7.53
C HIS A 113 -14.07 -0.97 -8.28
N GLN A 114 -15.34 -0.57 -8.32
CA GLN A 114 -15.77 0.70 -8.92
C GLN A 114 -15.33 1.87 -8.04
N VAL A 115 -15.49 1.74 -6.73
CA VAL A 115 -15.04 2.77 -5.77
C VAL A 115 -13.52 2.89 -5.78
N ILE A 116 -12.78 1.76 -5.86
CA ILE A 116 -11.31 1.79 -5.98
C ILE A 116 -10.90 2.58 -7.24
N LYS A 117 -11.56 2.39 -8.37
CA LYS A 117 -11.28 3.16 -9.59
C LYS A 117 -11.55 4.65 -9.44
N LEU A 118 -12.60 5.03 -8.72
CA LEU A 118 -12.86 6.45 -8.41
C LEU A 118 -11.74 7.02 -7.52
N LEU A 119 -11.29 6.27 -6.51
CA LEU A 119 -10.17 6.67 -5.67
C LEU A 119 -8.87 6.84 -6.48
N GLU A 120 -8.60 5.94 -7.43
CA GLU A 120 -7.48 6.07 -8.37
C GLU A 120 -7.54 7.35 -9.19
N MET A 121 -8.72 7.68 -9.70
CA MET A 121 -8.91 8.84 -10.56
C MET A 121 -8.83 10.17 -9.80
N ASP A 122 -9.37 10.22 -8.58
CA ASP A 122 -9.60 11.49 -7.90
C ASP A 122 -8.57 11.80 -6.81
N PHE A 123 -7.94 10.77 -6.22
CA PHE A 123 -7.12 10.92 -5.03
C PHE A 123 -5.69 10.42 -5.14
N PHE A 124 -5.45 9.25 -5.73
CA PHE A 124 -4.12 8.66 -5.74
C PHE A 124 -3.16 9.52 -6.56
N GLU A 125 -1.98 9.78 -6.00
CA GLU A 125 -0.94 10.66 -6.53
C GLU A 125 -1.39 12.12 -6.76
N ARG A 126 -2.55 12.50 -6.21
CA ARG A 126 -3.06 13.88 -6.28
C ARG A 126 -3.25 14.50 -4.91
N LYS A 127 -3.97 13.83 -4.03
CA LYS A 127 -4.28 14.26 -2.66
C LYS A 127 -3.62 13.37 -1.62
N ILE A 128 -3.47 12.08 -1.95
CA ILE A 128 -2.82 11.06 -1.13
C ILE A 128 -1.94 10.18 -2.01
N PRO A 129 -0.89 9.53 -1.46
CA PRO A 129 -0.09 8.58 -2.23
C PRO A 129 -0.91 7.35 -2.61
N THR A 130 -0.45 6.61 -3.62
CA THR A 130 -1.02 5.31 -3.97
C THR A 130 -0.75 4.31 -2.84
N PRO A 131 -1.76 3.62 -2.30
CA PRO A 131 -1.53 2.59 -1.29
C PRO A 131 -0.76 1.40 -1.88
N ASN A 132 0.02 0.70 -1.08
CA ASN A 132 0.70 -0.52 -1.54
C ASN A 132 -0.31 -1.65 -1.74
N PHE A 133 -1.27 -1.77 -0.81
CA PHE A 133 -2.32 -2.77 -0.87
C PHE A 133 -3.69 -2.15 -0.62
N VAL A 134 -4.68 -2.76 -1.23
CA VAL A 134 -6.09 -2.49 -0.97
C VAL A 134 -6.78 -3.79 -0.58
N GLU A 135 -7.19 -3.90 0.69
CA GLU A 135 -8.07 -4.96 1.18
C GLU A 135 -9.51 -4.55 0.87
N TYR A 136 -10.27 -5.41 0.24
CA TYR A 136 -11.66 -5.14 -0.06
C TYR A 136 -12.55 -6.37 0.06
N GLY A 137 -13.79 -6.11 0.37
CA GLY A 137 -14.90 -7.06 0.48
C GLY A 137 -16.17 -6.24 0.46
N ASN A 138 -16.70 -5.87 1.63
CA ASN A 138 -17.80 -4.90 1.72
C ASN A 138 -17.33 -3.47 1.97
N GLN A 139 -16.21 -3.33 2.63
CA GLN A 139 -15.49 -2.07 2.89
C GLN A 139 -14.16 -2.12 2.16
N ILE A 140 -13.53 -0.98 2.04
CA ILE A 140 -12.20 -0.86 1.45
C ILE A 140 -11.25 -0.42 2.55
N ARG A 141 -10.08 -1.04 2.62
CA ARG A 141 -8.98 -0.61 3.46
C ARG A 141 -7.75 -0.36 2.61
N LEU A 142 -7.25 0.86 2.67
CA LEU A 142 -5.99 1.24 2.07
C LEU A 142 -4.86 0.94 3.05
N ILE A 143 -3.82 0.27 2.60
CA ILE A 143 -2.67 -0.11 3.43
C ILE A 143 -1.41 0.50 2.81
N TYR A 144 -0.81 1.44 3.53
CA TYR A 144 0.46 2.07 3.17
C TYR A 144 1.58 1.36 3.91
N SER A 145 2.37 0.59 3.21
CA SER A 145 3.53 -0.08 3.79
C SER A 145 4.67 0.90 3.97
N VAL A 146 5.26 0.92 5.16
CA VAL A 146 6.37 1.80 5.47
C VAL A 146 7.63 1.01 5.78
N GLU A 147 8.80 1.61 5.57
CA GLU A 147 10.04 1.08 6.12
C GLU A 147 9.89 0.88 7.62
N THR A 148 10.40 -0.24 8.14
CA THR A 148 10.22 -0.59 9.55
C THR A 148 10.70 0.53 10.48
N CYS A 149 9.76 1.16 11.14
CA CYS A 149 10.02 2.24 12.09
C CYS A 149 9.89 1.71 13.52
N TYR A 150 11.02 1.37 14.15
CA TYR A 150 11.05 0.90 15.53
C TYR A 150 10.59 2.00 16.51
N ILE A 151 9.74 1.61 17.46
CA ILE A 151 9.21 2.52 18.48
C ILE A 151 10.11 2.40 19.73
N PRO A 152 10.85 3.45 20.11
CA PRO A 152 11.62 3.43 21.37
C PRO A 152 10.68 3.36 22.58
N LYS A 153 11.07 2.61 23.64
CA LYS A 153 10.23 2.37 24.84
C LYS A 153 9.63 3.62 25.49
N PHE A 154 10.28 4.78 25.35
CA PHE A 154 9.90 6.02 26.02
C PHE A 154 9.67 7.21 25.06
N ARG A 155 9.45 6.93 23.75
CA ARG A 155 9.25 7.98 22.75
C ARG A 155 8.15 7.59 21.78
N ASP A 156 7.09 8.38 21.77
CA ASP A 156 5.91 8.17 20.95
C ASP A 156 5.92 8.89 19.59
N ASN A 157 7.02 9.54 19.24
CA ASN A 157 7.07 10.39 18.04
C ASN A 157 6.72 9.62 16.76
N VAL A 158 7.22 8.38 16.62
CA VAL A 158 6.95 7.51 15.48
C VAL A 158 5.45 7.21 15.39
N VAL A 159 4.85 6.80 16.51
CA VAL A 159 3.41 6.49 16.59
C VAL A 159 2.57 7.74 16.32
N THR A 160 2.98 8.88 16.87
CA THR A 160 2.28 10.16 16.69
C THR A 160 2.31 10.60 15.24
N LEU A 161 3.45 10.46 14.56
CA LEU A 161 3.57 10.79 13.13
C LEU A 161 2.73 9.84 12.27
N ALA A 162 2.84 8.52 12.47
CA ALA A 162 2.07 7.55 11.72
C ALA A 162 0.55 7.73 11.89
N ARG A 163 0.09 8.09 13.11
CA ARG A 163 -1.33 8.43 13.36
C ARG A 163 -1.75 9.70 12.64
N ARG A 164 -0.91 10.74 12.63
CA ARG A 164 -1.20 11.97 11.89
C ARG A 164 -1.33 11.70 10.40
N ILE A 165 -0.45 10.86 9.82
CA ILE A 165 -0.54 10.46 8.41
C ILE A 165 -1.90 9.78 8.15
N SER A 166 -2.26 8.76 8.93
CA SER A 166 -3.57 8.09 8.80
C SER A 166 -4.75 9.07 8.93
N GLU A 167 -4.65 10.05 9.84
CA GLU A 167 -5.69 11.05 10.07
C GLU A 167 -5.85 12.01 8.88
N VAL A 168 -4.74 12.51 8.33
CA VAL A 168 -4.76 13.40 7.16
C VAL A 168 -5.32 12.66 5.95
N PHE A 169 -4.86 11.44 5.68
CA PHE A 169 -5.39 10.64 4.56
C PHE A 169 -6.88 10.31 4.73
N SER A 170 -7.32 10.02 5.96
CA SER A 170 -8.76 9.83 6.22
C SER A 170 -9.57 11.12 6.03
N GLN A 171 -9.00 12.28 6.34
CA GLN A 171 -9.65 13.58 6.11
C GLN A 171 -9.79 13.88 4.62
N GLU A 172 -8.76 13.63 3.82
CA GLU A 172 -8.82 13.80 2.37
C GLU A 172 -9.90 12.92 1.73
N LEU A 173 -10.08 11.70 2.27
CA LEU A 173 -11.06 10.71 1.79
C LEU A 173 -12.42 10.79 2.49
N LYS A 174 -12.70 11.84 3.26
CA LYS A 174 -13.91 11.95 4.07
C LYS A 174 -15.19 11.85 3.25
N GLU A 175 -15.21 12.39 2.05
CA GLU A 175 -16.34 12.31 1.12
C GLU A 175 -16.65 10.88 0.65
N TYR A 176 -15.68 9.96 0.77
CA TYR A 176 -15.81 8.53 0.52
C TYR A 176 -16.08 7.72 1.80
N GLY A 177 -16.37 8.38 2.92
CA GLY A 177 -16.68 7.74 4.18
C GLY A 177 -15.44 7.21 4.91
N ALA A 178 -14.26 7.76 4.64
CA ALA A 178 -13.06 7.31 5.31
C ALA A 178 -13.05 7.68 6.80
N GLU A 179 -12.60 6.71 7.61
CA GLU A 179 -12.50 6.82 9.06
C GLU A 179 -11.05 6.61 9.51
N LYS A 180 -10.69 7.37 10.56
CA LYS A 180 -9.40 7.25 11.22
C LYS A 180 -9.26 5.87 11.87
N GLN A 181 -8.18 5.19 11.57
CA GLN A 181 -7.86 3.91 12.16
C GLN A 181 -6.72 3.99 13.17
N ASN A 182 -6.76 3.11 14.16
CA ASN A 182 -5.67 2.94 15.11
C ASN A 182 -4.55 2.07 14.49
N LEU A 183 -3.31 2.36 14.83
CA LEU A 183 -2.17 1.57 14.37
C LEU A 183 -2.13 0.17 14.97
N GLU A 184 -2.85 -0.05 16.07
CA GLU A 184 -3.08 -1.33 16.74
C GLU A 184 -4.20 -2.14 16.07
N SER A 185 -4.77 -1.63 14.96
CA SER A 185 -5.90 -2.25 14.26
C SER A 185 -5.53 -3.61 13.65
N TYR A 186 -6.56 -4.36 13.39
CA TYR A 186 -6.46 -5.67 12.75
C TYR A 186 -6.94 -5.55 11.31
N PHE A 187 -6.38 -6.36 10.43
CA PHE A 187 -6.83 -6.51 9.05
C PHE A 187 -7.24 -7.95 8.79
N ARG A 188 -8.04 -8.16 7.75
CA ARG A 188 -8.40 -9.49 7.27
C ARG A 188 -7.39 -9.98 6.25
N ILE A 189 -7.13 -11.27 6.25
CA ILE A 189 -6.28 -11.87 5.22
C ILE A 189 -7.11 -12.25 3.99
N PRO A 190 -6.49 -12.34 2.79
CA PRO A 190 -7.16 -12.85 1.59
C PRO A 190 -7.87 -14.17 1.85
N GLY A 191 -9.03 -14.37 1.25
CA GLY A 191 -9.84 -15.59 1.41
C GLY A 191 -10.62 -15.71 2.73
N SER A 192 -10.49 -14.75 3.67
CA SER A 192 -11.33 -14.74 4.86
C SER A 192 -12.74 -14.22 4.53
N ILE A 193 -13.74 -14.71 5.26
CA ILE A 193 -15.13 -14.34 5.06
C ILE A 193 -15.57 -13.38 6.17
N ASN A 194 -16.16 -12.25 5.79
CA ASN A 194 -16.76 -11.32 6.73
C ASN A 194 -18.18 -11.79 7.06
N THR A 195 -18.42 -12.29 8.26
CA THR A 195 -19.73 -12.86 8.64
C THR A 195 -20.88 -11.86 8.65
N LYS A 196 -20.59 -10.55 8.74
CA LYS A 196 -21.63 -9.51 8.72
C LYS A 196 -22.40 -9.46 7.38
N ASN A 197 -21.76 -9.83 6.29
CA ASN A 197 -22.31 -9.68 4.94
C ASN A 197 -21.98 -10.84 3.99
N GLY A 198 -21.27 -11.86 4.47
CA GLY A 198 -20.86 -13.02 3.66
C GLY A 198 -19.76 -12.71 2.61
N ALA A 199 -19.24 -11.51 2.57
CA ALA A 199 -18.24 -11.14 1.57
C ALA A 199 -16.87 -11.79 1.86
N GLU A 200 -16.31 -12.40 0.82
CA GLU A 200 -14.92 -12.87 0.84
C GLU A 200 -13.97 -11.67 0.71
N ILE A 201 -12.95 -11.66 1.50
CA ILE A 201 -11.92 -10.61 1.49
C ILE A 201 -10.90 -10.90 0.40
N LYS A 202 -10.66 -9.89 -0.43
CA LYS A 202 -9.63 -9.89 -1.46
C LYS A 202 -8.64 -8.79 -1.18
N VAL A 203 -7.41 -8.98 -1.63
CA VAL A 203 -6.35 -7.99 -1.54
C VAL A 203 -5.80 -7.74 -2.93
N PHE A 204 -5.70 -6.48 -3.28
CA PHE A 204 -5.09 -6.03 -4.51
C PHE A 204 -3.77 -5.32 -4.18
N SER A 205 -2.70 -5.64 -4.89
CA SER A 205 -1.39 -4.98 -4.75
C SER A 205 -1.20 -3.99 -5.90
N TYR A 206 -0.86 -2.74 -5.57
CA TYR A 206 -0.44 -1.74 -6.56
C TYR A 206 1.07 -1.81 -6.81
N ASP A 207 1.85 -1.78 -5.75
CA ASP A 207 3.31 -1.85 -5.82
C ASP A 207 3.86 -2.41 -4.51
N ASP A 208 4.31 -3.65 -4.56
CA ASP A 208 4.93 -4.35 -3.45
C ASP A 208 6.46 -4.19 -3.42
N SER A 209 7.04 -3.54 -4.42
CA SER A 209 8.48 -3.29 -4.49
C SER A 209 8.93 -2.04 -3.71
N VAL A 210 8.00 -1.11 -3.45
CA VAL A 210 8.28 0.18 -2.80
C VAL A 210 7.68 0.23 -1.41
N ARG A 211 8.45 0.76 -0.44
CA ARG A 211 7.97 1.12 0.89
C ARG A 211 8.18 2.59 1.13
N TYR A 212 7.17 3.23 1.68
CA TYR A 212 7.25 4.62 2.06
C TYR A 212 8.11 4.80 3.32
N THR A 213 8.80 5.91 3.45
CA THR A 213 9.30 6.35 4.75
C THR A 213 8.27 7.27 5.41
N LEU A 214 8.19 7.26 6.74
CA LEU A 214 7.30 8.19 7.44
C LEU A 214 7.64 9.66 7.18
N ASN A 215 8.93 9.97 6.97
CA ASN A 215 9.36 11.32 6.64
C ASN A 215 8.90 11.75 5.24
N GLU A 216 8.99 10.84 4.27
CA GLU A 216 8.51 11.06 2.91
C GLU A 216 7.02 11.35 2.89
N LEU A 217 6.23 10.49 3.56
CA LEU A 217 4.79 10.71 3.67
C LEU A 217 4.46 12.06 4.34
N GLN A 218 5.24 12.46 5.36
CA GLN A 218 5.07 13.76 6.00
C GLN A 218 5.45 14.94 5.09
N GLU A 219 6.59 14.86 4.40
CA GLU A 219 7.13 15.97 3.62
C GLU A 219 6.36 16.20 2.31
N LEU A 220 5.81 15.16 1.72
CA LEU A 220 5.13 15.23 0.42
C LEU A 220 3.60 15.41 0.54
N TRP A 221 2.99 14.89 1.59
CA TRP A 221 1.54 14.74 1.67
C TRP A 221 0.89 15.43 2.86
N LEU A 222 1.64 15.90 3.84
CA LEU A 222 1.11 16.60 5.00
C LEU A 222 1.52 18.07 4.97
N ASP A 223 0.63 18.92 5.52
CA ASP A 223 0.94 20.32 5.77
C ASP A 223 2.20 20.47 6.62
N GLU A 224 2.89 21.61 6.45
CA GLU A 224 4.05 21.94 7.25
C GLU A 224 3.76 21.82 8.75
N LEU A 225 4.74 21.30 9.48
CA LEU A 225 4.62 21.20 10.93
C LEU A 225 4.49 22.59 11.55
N PRO A 226 3.58 22.78 12.53
CA PRO A 226 3.42 24.07 13.20
C PRO A 226 4.76 24.63 13.66
N LYS A 227 4.93 25.96 13.58
CA LYS A 227 6.20 26.65 13.95
C LYS A 227 6.68 26.38 15.37
N TRP A 228 5.79 25.97 16.27
CA TRP A 228 6.13 25.55 17.64
C TRP A 228 6.76 24.15 17.71
N TYR A 229 6.65 23.33 16.66
CA TYR A 229 7.35 22.06 16.57
C TYR A 229 8.82 22.30 16.27
N LYS A 230 9.60 22.54 17.33
CA LYS A 230 11.04 22.67 17.22
C LYS A 230 11.64 21.32 16.85
N LYS A 231 12.04 21.17 15.59
CA LYS A 231 12.92 20.08 15.15
C LYS A 231 14.10 20.07 16.13
N ARG A 232 14.20 19.06 17.04
CA ARG A 232 15.37 18.94 17.90
C ARG A 232 16.57 18.91 16.95
N LYS A 233 17.50 19.85 17.13
CA LYS A 233 18.81 19.85 16.45
C LYS A 233 19.53 18.58 16.91
N GLY A 234 19.25 17.45 16.27
CA GLY A 234 20.13 16.29 16.31
C GLY A 234 21.50 16.75 15.81
N ARG A 235 22.59 16.15 16.29
CA ARG A 235 23.92 16.33 15.71
C ARG A 235 23.76 16.36 14.19
N VAL A 236 24.17 17.46 13.57
CA VAL A 236 24.18 17.61 12.11
C VAL A 236 25.09 16.51 11.58
N LYS A 237 24.47 15.35 11.25
CA LYS A 237 25.12 14.44 10.32
C LYS A 237 25.16 15.23 9.02
N ALA A 238 26.37 15.33 8.45
CA ALA A 238 26.58 15.96 7.14
C ALA A 238 25.39 15.57 6.24
N PRO A 239 24.80 16.52 5.48
CA PRO A 239 23.63 16.25 4.69
C PRO A 239 23.97 15.05 3.80
N LYS A 240 23.44 13.89 4.11
CA LYS A 240 23.26 12.88 3.08
C LYS A 240 22.49 13.65 2.03
N LYS A 241 23.06 13.79 0.83
CA LYS A 241 22.34 14.33 -0.33
C LYS A 241 20.93 13.76 -0.21
N VAL A 242 19.98 14.59 0.18
CA VAL A 242 18.57 14.24 0.10
C VAL A 242 18.38 14.07 -1.39
N VAL A 243 18.42 12.86 -1.85
CA VAL A 243 17.90 12.51 -3.15
C VAL A 243 16.44 12.94 -3.01
N LYS A 244 16.09 14.08 -3.63
CA LYS A 244 14.69 14.49 -3.75
C LYS A 244 14.00 13.30 -4.35
N LEU A 245 13.28 12.56 -3.52
CA LEU A 245 12.49 11.46 -3.98
C LEU A 245 11.54 12.01 -5.03
N HIS A 246 11.45 11.27 -6.10
CA HIS A 246 10.84 11.64 -7.35
C HIS A 246 9.41 12.12 -7.10
N ASN A 247 9.16 13.38 -7.37
CA ASN A 247 7.78 13.78 -7.65
C ASN A 247 7.37 13.07 -8.97
N VAL A 248 6.09 12.97 -9.25
CA VAL A 248 5.59 12.26 -10.44
C VAL A 248 6.25 12.79 -11.72
N TYR A 249 6.62 14.08 -11.77
CA TYR A 249 7.38 14.66 -12.86
C TYR A 249 8.76 14.00 -13.01
N SER A 250 9.57 13.95 -11.94
CA SER A 250 10.90 13.36 -12.01
C SER A 250 10.86 11.85 -12.23
N LEU A 251 9.83 11.16 -11.71
CA LEU A 251 9.59 9.75 -11.99
C LEU A 251 9.32 9.54 -13.49
N ASN A 252 8.47 10.35 -14.11
CA ASN A 252 8.20 10.25 -15.54
C ASN A 252 9.42 10.63 -16.40
N CYS A 253 10.23 11.57 -15.97
CA CYS A 253 11.51 11.86 -16.64
C CYS A 253 12.45 10.63 -16.59
N ASN A 254 12.57 9.97 -15.44
CA ASN A 254 13.38 8.76 -15.32
C ASN A 254 12.85 7.61 -16.19
N ARG A 255 11.53 7.41 -16.23
CA ARG A 255 10.91 6.42 -17.10
C ARG A 255 11.18 6.68 -18.59
N LEU A 256 11.18 7.93 -19.03
CA LEU A 256 11.58 8.29 -20.40
C LEU A 256 13.03 7.91 -20.67
N MET A 257 13.94 8.19 -19.75
CA MET A 257 15.35 7.76 -19.85
C MET A 257 15.51 6.24 -19.86
N ASP A 258 14.69 5.52 -19.11
CA ASP A 258 14.70 4.05 -19.12
C ASP A 258 14.21 3.50 -20.46
N PHE A 259 13.22 4.10 -21.10
CA PHE A 259 12.80 3.73 -22.46
C PHE A 259 13.92 3.93 -23.49
N GLU A 260 14.71 5.00 -23.38
CA GLU A 260 15.87 5.23 -24.25
C GLU A 260 16.96 4.16 -24.07
N LYS A 261 17.21 3.75 -22.81
CA LYS A 261 18.12 2.64 -22.52
C LYS A 261 17.61 1.30 -23.06
N ILE A 262 16.30 1.02 -22.87
CA ILE A 262 15.66 -0.18 -23.41
C ILE A 262 15.77 -0.19 -24.93
N GLN A 263 15.49 0.94 -25.61
CA GLN A 263 15.65 1.09 -27.05
C GLN A 263 17.08 0.77 -27.49
N SER A 264 18.08 1.38 -26.84
CA SER A 264 19.49 1.14 -27.15
C SER A 264 19.86 -0.34 -26.98
N HIS A 265 19.34 -0.99 -25.94
CA HIS A 265 19.56 -2.42 -25.73
C HIS A 265 18.89 -3.28 -26.80
N LEU A 266 17.63 -3.00 -27.15
CA LEU A 266 16.90 -3.73 -28.19
C LEU A 266 17.58 -3.58 -29.55
N ASN A 267 18.09 -2.39 -29.88
CA ASN A 267 18.88 -2.18 -31.06
C ASN A 267 20.17 -3.04 -31.09
N SER A 268 20.85 -3.15 -29.92
CA SER A 268 22.07 -3.95 -29.82
C SER A 268 21.86 -5.45 -30.04
N ILE A 269 20.64 -5.95 -29.78
CA ILE A 269 20.28 -7.36 -29.95
C ILE A 269 19.38 -7.61 -31.18
N GLY A 270 19.10 -6.57 -31.99
CA GLY A 270 18.32 -6.68 -33.21
C GLY A 270 16.84 -6.99 -33.05
N VAL A 271 16.25 -6.67 -31.88
CA VAL A 271 14.82 -6.93 -31.58
C VAL A 271 13.97 -5.70 -31.87
N THR A 272 13.04 -5.82 -32.83
CA THR A 272 12.15 -4.73 -33.25
C THR A 272 10.67 -4.93 -32.87
N GLU A 273 10.29 -6.11 -32.41
CA GLU A 273 8.88 -6.49 -32.14
C GLU A 273 8.18 -5.57 -31.12
N LEU A 274 8.94 -5.01 -30.18
CA LEU A 274 8.40 -4.14 -29.12
C LEU A 274 8.32 -2.66 -29.51
N ARG A 275 8.80 -2.29 -30.68
CA ARG A 275 8.94 -0.90 -31.16
C ARG A 275 7.65 -0.09 -31.02
N SER A 276 6.55 -0.57 -31.58
CA SER A 276 5.26 0.14 -31.53
C SER A 276 4.74 0.35 -30.11
N ARG A 277 4.91 -0.67 -29.25
CA ARG A 277 4.49 -0.60 -27.85
C ARG A 277 5.33 0.40 -27.05
N LEU A 278 6.64 0.42 -27.27
CA LEU A 278 7.54 1.38 -26.62
C LEU A 278 7.27 2.81 -27.08
N CYS A 279 7.04 3.05 -28.37
CA CYS A 279 6.65 4.36 -28.89
C CYS A 279 5.34 4.87 -28.28
N PHE A 280 4.33 4.01 -28.16
CA PHE A 280 3.08 4.35 -27.51
C PHE A 280 3.27 4.74 -26.03
N LEU A 281 4.03 3.95 -25.27
CA LEU A 281 4.31 4.24 -23.87
C LEU A 281 5.15 5.51 -23.74
N TYR A 282 6.19 5.69 -24.53
CA TYR A 282 7.04 6.88 -24.53
C TYR A 282 6.21 8.16 -24.72
N ARG A 283 5.33 8.18 -25.73
CA ARG A 283 4.41 9.30 -25.97
C ARG A 283 3.52 9.58 -24.74
N ASN A 284 2.94 8.55 -24.14
CA ASN A 284 2.07 8.72 -22.97
C ASN A 284 2.83 9.30 -21.78
N TYR A 285 4.06 8.86 -21.52
CA TYR A 285 4.86 9.43 -20.42
C TYR A 285 5.29 10.87 -20.67
N ILE A 286 5.47 11.30 -21.93
CA ILE A 286 5.66 12.72 -22.26
C ILE A 286 4.40 13.52 -21.91
N LEU A 287 3.23 13.04 -22.29
CA LEU A 287 1.96 13.72 -21.96
C LEU A 287 1.72 13.80 -20.45
N ILE A 288 1.99 12.72 -19.72
CA ILE A 288 1.90 12.72 -18.26
C ILE A 288 2.87 13.75 -17.68
N LYS A 289 4.14 13.77 -18.10
CA LYS A 289 5.15 14.75 -17.69
C LYS A 289 4.65 16.18 -17.92
N ASN A 290 4.15 16.50 -19.10
CA ASN A 290 3.69 17.83 -19.47
C ASN A 290 2.44 18.24 -18.68
N LYS A 291 1.50 17.32 -18.44
CA LYS A 291 0.34 17.55 -17.58
C LYS A 291 0.75 17.95 -16.16
N TYR A 292 1.73 17.26 -15.57
CA TYR A 292 2.23 17.58 -14.24
C TYR A 292 3.01 18.89 -14.18
N GLN A 293 3.63 19.30 -15.28
CA GLN A 293 4.36 20.56 -15.36
C GLN A 293 3.42 21.74 -15.55
N ASN A 294 2.38 21.59 -16.40
CA ASN A 294 1.54 22.69 -16.88
C ASN A 294 0.13 22.71 -16.24
N GLY A 295 -0.23 21.70 -15.45
CA GLY A 295 -1.55 21.50 -14.82
C GLY A 295 -2.58 20.91 -15.79
N GLU A 296 -2.69 21.42 -17.01
CA GLU A 296 -3.60 20.94 -18.06
C GLU A 296 -2.86 20.66 -19.36
N LEU A 297 -3.36 19.71 -20.15
CA LEU A 297 -2.83 19.41 -21.48
C LEU A 297 -3.48 20.33 -22.52
N LYS A 298 -2.64 20.98 -23.31
CA LYS A 298 -3.05 21.79 -24.46
C LYS A 298 -2.81 21.03 -25.76
N SER A 299 -3.43 21.49 -26.86
CA SER A 299 -3.22 20.89 -28.20
C SER A 299 -1.74 20.83 -28.59
N GLU A 300 -0.96 21.84 -28.21
CA GLU A 300 0.48 21.91 -28.44
C GLU A 300 1.26 20.77 -27.75
N ASP A 301 0.82 20.34 -26.54
CA ASP A 301 1.45 19.23 -25.82
C ASP A 301 1.31 17.90 -26.55
N TYR A 302 0.18 17.69 -27.24
CA TYR A 302 -0.04 16.48 -28.04
C TYR A 302 0.84 16.44 -29.30
N GLU A 303 1.03 17.57 -29.95
CA GLU A 303 1.90 17.65 -31.13
C GLU A 303 3.38 17.50 -30.72
N LEU A 304 3.79 18.15 -29.64
CA LEU A 304 5.13 17.98 -29.07
C LEU A 304 5.42 16.53 -28.70
N ALA A 305 4.48 15.88 -28.00
CA ALA A 305 4.62 14.48 -27.60
C ALA A 305 4.69 13.53 -28.82
N LYS A 306 3.99 13.88 -29.90
CA LYS A 306 4.07 13.15 -31.18
C LYS A 306 5.42 13.33 -31.87
N GLU A 307 5.94 14.54 -31.89
CA GLU A 307 7.26 14.82 -32.49
C GLU A 307 8.39 14.11 -31.74
N GLU A 308 8.38 14.17 -30.41
CA GLU A 308 9.38 13.49 -29.57
C GLU A 308 9.27 11.95 -29.72
N MET A 309 8.06 11.42 -29.79
CA MET A 309 7.84 9.99 -30.06
C MET A 309 8.36 9.59 -31.47
N LEU A 310 8.19 10.44 -32.49
CA LEU A 310 8.72 10.17 -33.82
C LEU A 310 10.25 10.17 -33.81
N LYS A 311 10.89 11.09 -33.10
CA LYS A 311 12.35 11.08 -32.90
C LYS A 311 12.80 9.79 -32.23
N PHE A 312 12.13 9.39 -31.14
CA PHE A 312 12.37 8.13 -30.44
C PHE A 312 12.19 6.94 -31.40
N ASN A 313 11.11 6.92 -32.19
CA ASN A 313 10.86 5.86 -33.15
C ASN A 313 11.95 5.76 -34.25
N ASN A 314 12.48 6.88 -34.70
CA ASN A 314 13.53 6.92 -35.78
C ASN A 314 14.88 6.43 -35.27
N ASN A 315 15.09 6.35 -33.97
CA ASN A 315 16.31 5.80 -33.37
C ASN A 315 16.26 4.26 -33.19
N PHE A 316 15.18 3.58 -33.62
CA PHE A 316 15.19 2.13 -33.79
C PHE A 316 15.84 1.77 -35.13
N ASN A 317 16.83 0.90 -35.06
CA ASN A 317 17.54 0.35 -36.22
C ASN A 317 16.75 -0.79 -36.86
#